data_b174be2b2ac174d4dc79d7fd1c49b1c2
#
_entry.id   b174be2b2ac174d4dc79d7fd1c49b1c2
#
_cell.length_a   1.000
_cell.length_b   1.000
_cell.length_c   1.000
_cell.angle_alpha   90.00
_cell.angle_beta   90.00
_cell.angle_gamma   90.00
#
_symmetry.space_group_name_H-M   'P 1'
#
loop_
_entity.id
_entity.type
_entity.pdbx_description
1 polymer ?
#
loop_
_entity_poly.entity_id
_entity_poly.type
_entity_poly.pdbx_seq_one_letter_code
_entity_poly.pdbx_strand_id
1 'polypeptide(L)'
;MKRVVMSGLAILMVFALVGPAAAQYKATMKLASTQAMDHPYMVGAQKFADLVKERSNGRIEIKLYPSNQLGKGEREMTEGIQQGAIDLLVTSTGPLGGFSPSINILDFPFLFRDFDHVDLVMDGPIGRKLLDDFEKANIKALAFWENGFRHLTNAKRPVVKVEDGKGLKIRTMENKVHLAAWKDAGLNPTPMAWGEVFTALQQNVIDGQENPIAVYYSSKLWDAGQKNFSLTAHVYSPSPFLMSKKTFDAMPKEDQEMFVKTAYEVAKFQRKINRDAEEAKLQDMAKAGVTVVRNVDRESFKKAMAPVYEQFASQFPKAEIETIMNAK
;
A
#
# COMPACT_ATOMS: atom_id res chain seq x y z
N MET A 1 57.03 -2.67 78.75
CA MET A 1 57.15 -2.64 77.28
C MET A 1 55.92 -3.36 76.64
N LYS A 2 54.89 -2.61 76.27
CA LYS A 2 53.69 -3.15 75.61
C LYS A 2 53.71 -2.68 74.15
N ARG A 3 53.80 -3.63 73.23
CA ARG A 3 53.70 -3.38 71.74
C ARG A 3 52.25 -3.27 71.34
N VAL A 4 51.88 -2.12 70.79
CA VAL A 4 50.61 -1.88 70.19
C VAL A 4 50.73 -2.29 68.69
N VAL A 5 49.95 -3.27 68.30
CA VAL A 5 49.79 -3.66 66.88
C VAL A 5 48.60 -2.88 66.26
N MET A 6 48.90 -1.94 65.42
CA MET A 6 47.84 -1.26 64.58
C MET A 6 47.56 -2.09 63.38
N SER A 7 46.34 -2.69 63.34
CA SER A 7 45.80 -3.33 62.15
C SER A 7 45.15 -2.28 61.24
N GLY A 8 45.80 -1.98 60.12
CA GLY A 8 45.24 -1.10 59.10
C GLY A 8 44.17 -1.85 58.27
N LEU A 9 42.93 -1.37 58.36
CA LEU A 9 41.82 -1.85 57.52
C LEU A 9 41.84 -1.10 56.17
N ALA A 10 42.29 -1.78 55.10
CA ALA A 10 42.25 -1.22 53.75
C ALA A 10 40.82 -1.34 53.22
N ILE A 11 40.11 -0.22 53.12
CA ILE A 11 38.79 -0.14 52.47
C ILE A 11 39.03 -0.05 50.97
N LEU A 12 38.75 -1.12 50.23
CA LEU A 12 38.71 -1.15 48.76
C LEU A 12 37.43 -0.44 48.27
N MET A 13 37.53 0.84 47.89
CA MET A 13 36.44 1.53 47.17
C MET A 13 36.35 1.00 45.75
N VAL A 14 35.36 0.15 45.48
CA VAL A 14 34.97 -0.23 44.10
C VAL A 14 34.20 0.93 43.49
N PHE A 15 34.88 1.78 42.71
CA PHE A 15 34.22 2.74 41.83
C PHE A 15 33.52 1.97 40.72
N ALA A 16 32.22 1.72 40.84
CA ALA A 16 31.40 1.33 39.71
C ALA A 16 31.38 2.49 38.71
N LEU A 17 32.08 2.35 37.59
CA LEU A 17 31.98 3.22 36.42
C LEU A 17 30.56 3.10 35.85
N VAL A 18 29.62 3.88 36.38
CA VAL A 18 28.35 4.11 35.71
C VAL A 18 28.65 5.03 34.54
N GLY A 19 28.94 4.41 33.38
CA GLY A 19 29.02 5.14 32.11
C GLY A 19 27.69 5.90 31.89
N PRO A 20 27.71 7.06 31.23
CA PRO A 20 26.48 7.79 30.93
C PRO A 20 25.54 6.84 30.18
N ALA A 21 24.39 6.53 30.77
CA ALA A 21 23.33 5.82 30.07
C ALA A 21 22.95 6.68 28.86
N ALA A 22 23.37 6.26 27.65
CA ALA A 22 22.95 6.93 26.42
C ALA A 22 21.44 7.03 26.47
N ALA A 23 20.89 8.24 26.29
CA ALA A 23 19.46 8.46 26.33
C ALA A 23 18.82 7.54 25.30
N GLN A 24 18.00 6.60 25.76
CA GLN A 24 17.38 5.59 24.92
C GLN A 24 16.40 6.27 23.96
N TYR A 25 16.52 6.01 22.65
CA TYR A 25 15.62 6.57 21.64
C TYR A 25 14.16 6.23 21.96
N LYS A 26 13.32 7.26 22.05
CA LYS A 26 11.88 7.15 22.25
C LYS A 26 11.15 7.97 21.20
N ALA A 27 10.06 7.46 20.68
CA ALA A 27 9.27 8.16 19.66
C ALA A 27 7.78 7.81 19.74
N THR A 28 6.94 8.78 19.36
CA THR A 28 5.55 8.56 19.01
C THR A 28 5.39 8.93 17.54
N MET A 29 5.02 7.97 16.72
CA MET A 29 4.94 8.09 15.26
C MET A 29 3.49 8.08 14.78
N LYS A 30 3.23 8.73 13.65
CA LYS A 30 1.92 8.77 12.98
C LYS A 30 1.94 7.83 11.80
N LEU A 31 1.00 6.86 11.75
CA LEU A 31 0.77 5.99 10.61
C LEU A 31 -0.56 6.35 9.96
N ALA A 32 -0.52 6.79 8.72
CA ALA A 32 -1.70 7.23 7.95
C ALA A 32 -2.14 6.18 6.93
N SER A 33 -3.42 6.22 6.58
CA SER A 33 -3.99 5.54 5.41
C SER A 33 -5.28 6.23 4.97
N THR A 34 -5.63 6.11 3.69
CA THR A 34 -6.95 6.50 3.18
C THR A 34 -8.06 5.55 3.63
N GLN A 35 -7.72 4.35 4.09
CA GLN A 35 -8.66 3.27 4.38
C GLN A 35 -9.16 3.30 5.83
N ALA A 36 -10.38 2.77 6.05
CA ALA A 36 -10.99 2.63 7.36
C ALA A 36 -10.32 1.50 8.20
N MET A 37 -10.59 1.47 9.51
CA MET A 37 -9.92 0.55 10.44
C MET A 37 -10.18 -0.94 10.17
N ASP A 38 -11.30 -1.28 9.53
CA ASP A 38 -11.65 -2.65 9.15
C ASP A 38 -11.01 -3.13 7.83
N HIS A 39 -10.35 -2.21 7.10
CA HIS A 39 -9.62 -2.57 5.89
C HIS A 39 -8.32 -3.32 6.22
N PRO A 40 -7.91 -4.34 5.43
CA PRO A 40 -6.68 -5.11 5.65
C PRO A 40 -5.41 -4.26 5.83
N TYR A 41 -5.33 -3.07 5.23
CA TYR A 41 -4.23 -2.11 5.49
C TYR A 41 -4.14 -1.74 6.96
N MET A 42 -5.27 -1.35 7.56
CA MET A 42 -5.28 -0.86 8.93
C MET A 42 -5.20 -1.99 9.94
N VAL A 43 -5.73 -3.18 9.62
CA VAL A 43 -5.52 -4.39 10.43
C VAL A 43 -4.02 -4.77 10.45
N GLY A 44 -3.35 -4.72 9.30
CA GLY A 44 -1.90 -4.89 9.21
C GLY A 44 -1.14 -3.79 9.95
N ALA A 45 -1.55 -2.52 9.81
CA ALA A 45 -0.95 -1.37 10.49
C ALA A 45 -1.04 -1.49 12.02
N GLN A 46 -2.18 -1.97 12.54
CA GLN A 46 -2.34 -2.22 13.98
C GLN A 46 -1.37 -3.32 14.43
N LYS A 47 -1.30 -4.44 13.70
CA LYS A 47 -0.34 -5.51 14.01
C LYS A 47 1.11 -5.02 13.98
N PHE A 48 1.46 -4.19 13.00
CA PHE A 48 2.80 -3.58 12.92
C PHE A 48 3.07 -2.70 14.13
N ALA A 49 2.13 -1.84 14.51
CA ALA A 49 2.26 -0.94 15.67
C ALA A 49 2.45 -1.73 16.98
N ASP A 50 1.66 -2.79 17.17
CA ASP A 50 1.74 -3.64 18.36
C ASP A 50 3.11 -4.35 18.45
N LEU A 51 3.59 -4.93 17.34
CA LEU A 51 4.89 -5.60 17.29
C LEU A 51 6.06 -4.62 17.49
N VAL A 52 5.99 -3.41 16.91
CA VAL A 52 7.01 -2.38 17.14
C VAL A 52 7.03 -1.95 18.60
N LYS A 53 5.87 -1.74 19.22
CA LYS A 53 5.78 -1.40 20.64
C LYS A 53 6.38 -2.50 21.52
N GLU A 54 6.03 -3.75 21.27
CA GLU A 54 6.57 -4.92 21.97
C GLU A 54 8.10 -5.02 21.81
N ARG A 55 8.60 -5.03 20.57
CA ARG A 55 10.02 -5.23 20.24
C ARG A 55 10.91 -4.08 20.69
N SER A 56 10.35 -2.89 20.78
CA SER A 56 11.05 -1.72 21.35
C SER A 56 10.93 -1.59 22.87
N ASN A 57 10.33 -2.55 23.55
CA ASN A 57 10.00 -2.46 24.99
C ASN A 57 9.23 -1.17 25.34
N GLY A 58 8.28 -0.78 24.51
CA GLY A 58 7.45 0.40 24.69
C GLY A 58 8.13 1.74 24.38
N ARG A 59 9.36 1.75 23.87
CA ARG A 59 10.07 2.98 23.50
C ARG A 59 9.46 3.69 22.30
N ILE A 60 8.91 2.92 21.35
CA ILE A 60 8.32 3.44 20.12
C ILE A 60 6.83 3.09 20.12
N GLU A 61 6.01 4.12 20.02
CA GLU A 61 4.56 4.02 19.90
C GLU A 61 4.12 4.53 18.53
N ILE A 62 3.21 3.81 17.85
CA ILE A 62 2.66 4.20 16.55
C ILE A 62 1.17 4.47 16.72
N LYS A 63 0.74 5.68 16.41
CA LYS A 63 -0.68 6.09 16.40
C LYS A 63 -1.23 6.00 14.98
N LEU A 64 -2.39 5.36 14.86
CA LEU A 64 -3.05 5.13 13.58
C LEU A 64 -4.00 6.27 13.23
N TYR A 65 -3.95 6.72 11.98
CA TYR A 65 -4.79 7.78 11.42
C TYR A 65 -5.47 7.25 10.13
N PRO A 66 -6.61 6.54 10.27
CA PRO A 66 -7.37 5.98 9.14
C PRO A 66 -8.19 7.04 8.41
N SER A 67 -8.86 6.63 7.32
CA SER A 67 -9.95 7.36 6.67
C SER A 67 -9.59 8.81 6.31
N ASN A 68 -8.44 9.04 5.69
CA ASN A 68 -7.98 10.37 5.25
C ASN A 68 -7.78 11.41 6.36
N GLN A 69 -7.58 11.03 7.63
CA GLN A 69 -7.43 11.98 8.74
C GLN A 69 -6.23 12.92 8.60
N LEU A 70 -5.20 12.53 7.84
CA LEU A 70 -3.96 13.32 7.66
C LEU A 70 -3.74 13.84 6.23
N GLY A 71 -4.75 13.74 5.35
CA GLY A 71 -4.69 14.24 3.98
C GLY A 71 -5.87 13.75 3.13
N LYS A 72 -6.22 14.47 2.06
CA LYS A 72 -7.37 14.17 1.20
C LYS A 72 -7.22 12.91 0.34
N GLY A 73 -5.99 12.41 0.20
CA GLY A 73 -5.67 11.24 -0.62
C GLY A 73 -4.22 10.81 -0.47
N GLU A 74 -3.87 9.74 -1.17
CA GLU A 74 -2.56 9.10 -1.07
C GLU A 74 -1.42 10.04 -1.45
N ARG A 75 -1.61 10.88 -2.48
CA ARG A 75 -0.59 11.83 -2.94
C ARG A 75 -0.24 12.84 -1.85
N GLU A 76 -1.24 13.52 -1.28
CA GLU A 76 -1.02 14.54 -0.23
C GLU A 76 -0.35 13.91 1.01
N MET A 77 -0.79 12.72 1.41
CA MET A 77 -0.16 12.00 2.53
C MET A 77 1.29 11.57 2.20
N THR A 78 1.59 11.23 0.95
CA THR A 78 2.97 10.91 0.52
C THR A 78 3.86 12.16 0.54
N GLU A 79 3.34 13.32 0.17
CA GLU A 79 4.02 14.61 0.37
C GLU A 79 4.31 14.85 1.86
N GLY A 80 3.36 14.51 2.74
CA GLY A 80 3.54 14.55 4.19
C GLY A 80 4.66 13.62 4.70
N ILE A 81 4.78 12.42 4.13
CA ILE A 81 5.91 11.49 4.39
C ILE A 81 7.24 12.12 3.96
N GLN A 82 7.29 12.67 2.74
CA GLN A 82 8.50 13.28 2.18
C GLN A 82 9.01 14.45 3.04
N GLN A 83 8.09 15.23 3.59
CA GLN A 83 8.36 16.38 4.46
C GLN A 83 8.62 16.00 5.92
N GLY A 84 8.27 14.77 6.34
CA GLY A 84 8.37 14.28 7.72
C GLY A 84 7.22 14.78 8.63
N ALA A 85 6.11 15.24 8.06
CA ALA A 85 4.89 15.58 8.80
C ALA A 85 4.07 14.32 9.18
N ILE A 86 4.21 13.28 8.40
CA ILE A 86 3.69 11.92 8.60
C ILE A 86 4.89 10.98 8.66
N ASP A 87 4.89 10.04 9.61
CA ASP A 87 6.02 9.14 9.78
C ASP A 87 5.89 7.86 8.92
N LEU A 88 4.69 7.30 8.83
CA LEU A 88 4.39 6.04 8.14
C LEU A 88 3.10 6.17 7.33
N LEU A 89 3.05 5.48 6.18
CA LEU A 89 1.90 5.49 5.27
C LEU A 89 1.73 4.12 4.61
N VAL A 90 0.53 3.56 4.67
CA VAL A 90 0.13 2.44 3.81
C VAL A 90 -0.69 2.98 2.66
N THR A 91 -0.23 2.76 1.44
CA THR A 91 -0.82 3.33 0.22
C THR A 91 -0.68 2.40 -0.98
N SER A 92 -1.42 2.67 -2.07
CA SER A 92 -1.27 1.95 -3.35
C SER A 92 -0.20 2.58 -4.25
N THR A 93 0.27 1.86 -5.28
CA THR A 93 1.28 2.34 -6.24
C THR A 93 0.80 3.48 -7.12
N GLY A 94 -0.47 3.48 -7.49
CA GLY A 94 -1.02 4.37 -8.53
C GLY A 94 -0.63 5.85 -8.40
N PRO A 95 -0.85 6.52 -7.24
CA PRO A 95 -0.53 7.93 -7.08
C PRO A 95 0.96 8.24 -6.88
N LEU A 96 1.83 7.21 -6.85
CA LEU A 96 3.23 7.37 -6.42
C LEU A 96 4.21 7.69 -7.55
N GLY A 97 3.77 7.66 -8.82
CA GLY A 97 4.63 7.90 -9.98
C GLY A 97 5.33 9.27 -10.00
N GLY A 98 4.81 10.26 -9.28
CA GLY A 98 5.46 11.57 -9.11
C GLY A 98 6.62 11.55 -8.11
N PHE A 99 6.69 10.56 -7.21
CA PHE A 99 7.72 10.39 -6.20
C PHE A 99 8.77 9.36 -6.63
N SER A 100 8.32 8.26 -7.24
CA SER A 100 9.19 7.22 -7.80
C SER A 100 8.64 6.79 -9.15
N PRO A 101 9.13 7.34 -10.28
CA PRO A 101 8.59 7.02 -11.61
C PRO A 101 8.65 5.55 -11.98
N SER A 102 9.67 4.82 -11.49
CA SER A 102 9.83 3.38 -11.75
C SER A 102 8.69 2.52 -11.21
N ILE A 103 7.97 2.98 -10.17
CA ILE A 103 6.89 2.20 -9.55
C ILE A 103 5.72 1.97 -10.51
N ASN A 104 5.50 2.87 -11.48
CA ASN A 104 4.40 2.76 -12.44
C ASN A 104 4.54 1.55 -13.38
N ILE A 105 5.70 0.89 -13.44
CA ILE A 105 5.84 -0.39 -14.15
C ILE A 105 4.89 -1.46 -13.58
N LEU A 106 4.55 -1.38 -12.30
CA LEU A 106 3.65 -2.32 -11.64
C LEU A 106 2.16 -2.07 -11.97
N ASP A 107 1.84 -0.91 -12.55
CA ASP A 107 0.47 -0.49 -12.85
C ASP A 107 0.02 -0.85 -14.28
N PHE A 108 0.86 -1.58 -15.05
CA PHE A 108 0.46 -2.06 -16.37
C PHE A 108 -0.65 -3.11 -16.28
N PRO A 109 -1.67 -3.03 -17.15
CA PRO A 109 -2.78 -3.97 -17.13
C PRO A 109 -2.32 -5.39 -17.49
N PHE A 110 -2.84 -6.38 -16.75
CA PHE A 110 -2.55 -7.81 -16.93
C PHE A 110 -1.06 -8.19 -16.83
N LEU A 111 -0.26 -7.39 -16.11
CA LEU A 111 1.16 -7.65 -15.87
C LEU A 111 1.36 -8.91 -15.01
N PHE A 112 0.53 -9.08 -13.98
CA PHE A 112 0.60 -10.21 -13.05
C PHE A 112 -0.40 -11.31 -13.40
N ARG A 113 0.05 -12.57 -13.32
CA ARG A 113 -0.77 -13.75 -13.62
C ARG A 113 -1.72 -14.12 -12.49
N ASP A 114 -1.16 -14.18 -11.27
CA ASP A 114 -1.79 -14.68 -10.06
C ASP A 114 -1.04 -14.17 -8.81
N PHE A 115 -1.50 -14.56 -7.63
CA PHE A 115 -0.90 -14.15 -6.37
C PHE A 115 0.49 -14.74 -6.13
N ASP A 116 0.78 -15.94 -6.62
CA ASP A 116 2.12 -16.57 -6.48
C ASP A 116 3.14 -15.78 -7.29
N HIS A 117 2.78 -15.39 -8.51
CA HIS A 117 3.61 -14.52 -9.34
C HIS A 117 3.84 -13.15 -8.69
N VAL A 118 2.81 -12.57 -8.06
CA VAL A 118 2.94 -11.34 -7.31
C VAL A 118 3.95 -11.48 -6.18
N ASP A 119 3.81 -12.52 -5.35
CA ASP A 119 4.68 -12.73 -4.20
C ASP A 119 6.14 -12.92 -4.63
N LEU A 120 6.37 -13.67 -5.71
CA LEU A 120 7.69 -13.87 -6.29
C LEU A 120 8.36 -12.54 -6.71
N VAL A 121 7.61 -11.67 -7.40
CA VAL A 121 8.15 -10.40 -7.91
C VAL A 121 8.32 -9.39 -6.77
N MET A 122 7.33 -9.25 -5.88
CA MET A 122 7.33 -8.24 -4.82
C MET A 122 8.35 -8.56 -3.71
N ASP A 123 8.54 -9.83 -3.36
CA ASP A 123 9.48 -10.24 -2.34
C ASP A 123 10.89 -10.49 -2.90
N GLY A 124 11.03 -10.49 -4.24
CA GLY A 124 12.26 -10.71 -4.96
C GLY A 124 13.09 -9.43 -5.22
N PRO A 125 14.19 -9.59 -6.00
CA PRO A 125 15.09 -8.48 -6.33
C PRO A 125 14.42 -7.31 -7.07
N ILE A 126 13.41 -7.59 -7.91
CA ILE A 126 12.65 -6.57 -8.64
C ILE A 126 11.91 -5.68 -7.65
N GLY A 127 11.15 -6.28 -6.74
CA GLY A 127 10.41 -5.54 -5.70
C GLY A 127 11.35 -4.74 -4.81
N ARG A 128 12.48 -5.32 -4.38
CA ARG A 128 13.48 -4.61 -3.57
C ARG A 128 14.01 -3.37 -4.29
N LYS A 129 14.42 -3.49 -5.56
CA LYS A 129 14.90 -2.36 -6.36
C LYS A 129 13.86 -1.23 -6.44
N LEU A 130 12.58 -1.57 -6.66
CA LEU A 130 11.50 -0.58 -6.75
C LEU A 130 11.25 0.11 -5.39
N LEU A 131 11.38 -0.59 -4.26
CA LEU A 131 11.32 0.01 -2.92
C LEU A 131 12.50 0.97 -2.68
N ASP A 132 13.72 0.58 -3.07
CA ASP A 132 14.92 1.38 -2.86
C ASP A 132 14.91 2.67 -3.73
N ASP A 133 14.26 2.67 -4.88
CA ASP A 133 14.12 3.85 -5.74
C ASP A 133 13.38 5.02 -5.07
N PHE A 134 12.55 4.78 -4.04
CA PHE A 134 11.88 5.82 -3.27
C PHE A 134 12.85 6.70 -2.44
N GLU A 135 14.05 6.22 -2.15
CA GLU A 135 15.03 6.99 -1.38
C GLU A 135 15.44 8.29 -2.07
N LYS A 136 15.38 8.35 -3.41
CA LYS A 136 15.60 9.57 -4.21
C LYS A 136 14.58 10.67 -3.92
N ALA A 137 13.42 10.29 -3.38
CA ALA A 137 12.35 11.21 -2.99
C ALA A 137 12.30 11.48 -1.48
N ASN A 138 13.36 11.17 -0.72
CA ASN A 138 13.38 11.23 0.75
C ASN A 138 12.32 10.35 1.43
N ILE A 139 12.00 9.22 0.84
CA ILE A 139 11.05 8.24 1.34
C ILE A 139 11.78 6.91 1.53
N LYS A 140 11.60 6.26 2.67
CA LYS A 140 12.02 4.89 2.91
C LYS A 140 10.82 3.96 2.71
N ALA A 141 10.86 3.13 1.66
CA ALA A 141 9.86 2.09 1.48
C ALA A 141 10.35 0.81 2.21
N LEU A 142 9.55 0.30 3.14
CA LEU A 142 9.93 -0.79 4.03
C LEU A 142 9.66 -2.16 3.42
N ALA A 143 8.46 -2.36 2.86
CA ALA A 143 8.02 -3.62 2.26
C ALA A 143 6.85 -3.38 1.31
N PHE A 144 6.56 -4.34 0.43
CA PHE A 144 5.28 -4.37 -0.28
C PHE A 144 4.23 -5.16 0.51
N TRP A 145 3.14 -4.48 0.82
CA TRP A 145 1.87 -5.06 1.24
C TRP A 145 0.97 -5.22 0.01
N GLU A 146 -0.32 -5.50 0.21
CA GLU A 146 -1.25 -5.77 -0.88
C GLU A 146 -2.50 -4.92 -0.80
N ASN A 147 -2.80 -4.20 -1.89
CA ASN A 147 -4.15 -3.70 -2.15
C ASN A 147 -5.00 -4.79 -2.80
N GLY A 148 -4.48 -5.46 -3.83
CA GLY A 148 -5.07 -6.61 -4.50
C GLY A 148 -5.33 -6.40 -5.98
N PHE A 149 -5.95 -7.42 -6.62
CA PHE A 149 -6.43 -7.28 -8.00
C PHE A 149 -7.61 -6.32 -8.06
N ARG A 150 -7.57 -5.42 -9.03
CA ARG A 150 -8.55 -4.35 -9.23
C ARG A 150 -9.64 -4.78 -10.19
N HIS A 151 -10.86 -4.35 -9.89
CA HIS A 151 -12.09 -4.73 -10.56
C HIS A 151 -12.92 -3.50 -10.89
N LEU A 152 -13.66 -3.54 -12.01
CA LEU A 152 -14.52 -2.44 -12.45
C LEU A 152 -15.85 -2.47 -11.71
N THR A 153 -16.29 -1.31 -11.21
CA THR A 153 -17.64 -1.12 -10.67
C THR A 153 -18.35 0.04 -11.33
N ASN A 154 -19.67 -0.03 -11.43
CA ASN A 154 -20.47 1.08 -11.94
C ASN A 154 -21.92 1.01 -11.49
N ALA A 155 -22.62 2.15 -11.60
CA ALA A 155 -24.04 2.29 -11.26
C ALA A 155 -25.00 1.93 -12.42
N LYS A 156 -24.51 1.74 -13.65
CA LYS A 156 -25.37 1.71 -14.85
C LYS A 156 -25.78 0.33 -15.28
N ARG A 157 -24.84 -0.62 -15.39
CA ARG A 157 -25.07 -1.95 -15.99
C ARG A 157 -23.99 -2.95 -15.63
N PRO A 158 -24.28 -4.27 -15.63
CA PRO A 158 -23.26 -5.28 -15.62
C PRO A 158 -22.30 -5.14 -16.80
N VAL A 159 -21.01 -5.37 -16.58
CA VAL A 159 -19.97 -5.36 -17.61
C VAL A 159 -19.36 -6.74 -17.67
N VAL A 160 -19.65 -7.48 -18.74
CA VAL A 160 -19.14 -8.85 -18.99
C VAL A 160 -17.93 -8.82 -19.93
N LYS A 161 -17.91 -7.93 -20.90
CA LYS A 161 -16.83 -7.72 -21.86
C LYS A 161 -16.54 -6.22 -22.01
N VAL A 162 -15.41 -5.87 -22.60
CA VAL A 162 -14.95 -4.47 -22.69
C VAL A 162 -15.96 -3.54 -23.36
N GLU A 163 -16.68 -4.03 -24.39
CA GLU A 163 -17.69 -3.24 -25.12
C GLU A 163 -18.84 -2.77 -24.21
N ASP A 164 -19.19 -3.58 -23.19
CA ASP A 164 -20.25 -3.23 -22.23
C ASP A 164 -19.86 -2.04 -21.37
N GLY A 165 -18.55 -1.78 -21.19
CA GLY A 165 -18.02 -0.63 -20.46
C GLY A 165 -17.94 0.65 -21.28
N LYS A 166 -18.11 0.58 -22.61
CA LYS A 166 -17.90 1.71 -23.52
C LYS A 166 -18.71 2.94 -23.10
N GLY A 167 -18.02 4.08 -23.04
CA GLY A 167 -18.60 5.38 -22.72
C GLY A 167 -18.86 5.63 -21.23
N LEU A 168 -18.68 4.65 -20.33
CA LEU A 168 -18.79 4.89 -18.89
C LEU A 168 -17.75 5.91 -18.44
N LYS A 169 -18.20 6.89 -17.66
CA LYS A 169 -17.31 7.83 -16.95
C LYS A 169 -16.83 7.15 -15.68
N ILE A 170 -15.55 6.79 -15.63
CA ILE A 170 -15.00 6.11 -14.47
C ILE A 170 -13.91 6.95 -13.80
N ARG A 171 -13.86 6.88 -12.49
CA ARG A 171 -12.72 7.41 -11.75
C ARG A 171 -11.57 6.41 -11.81
N THR A 172 -10.38 6.91 -12.01
CA THR A 172 -9.13 6.17 -11.80
C THR A 172 -8.29 6.86 -10.73
N MET A 173 -7.25 6.18 -10.26
CA MET A 173 -6.17 6.83 -9.52
C MET A 173 -5.46 7.87 -10.40
N GLU A 174 -4.71 8.78 -9.80
CA GLU A 174 -3.86 9.77 -10.48
C GLU A 174 -2.65 9.10 -11.12
N ASN A 175 -2.91 8.24 -12.11
CA ASN A 175 -1.92 7.39 -12.77
C ASN A 175 -2.09 7.43 -14.29
N LYS A 176 -1.00 7.77 -14.99
CA LYS A 176 -1.03 7.94 -16.46
C LYS A 176 -1.26 6.63 -17.20
N VAL A 177 -0.73 5.51 -16.69
CA VAL A 177 -0.90 4.19 -17.29
C VAL A 177 -2.35 3.75 -17.19
N HIS A 178 -2.99 3.90 -16.01
CA HIS A 178 -4.41 3.60 -15.83
C HIS A 178 -5.31 4.46 -16.71
N LEU A 179 -5.04 5.77 -16.81
CA LEU A 179 -5.78 6.67 -17.68
C LEU A 179 -5.73 6.22 -19.15
N ALA A 180 -4.53 5.90 -19.65
CA ALA A 180 -4.35 5.44 -21.01
C ALA A 180 -5.06 4.09 -21.25
N ALA A 181 -4.86 3.12 -20.37
CA ALA A 181 -5.46 1.79 -20.50
C ALA A 181 -6.98 1.83 -20.56
N TRP A 182 -7.63 2.60 -19.69
CA TRP A 182 -9.09 2.73 -19.71
C TRP A 182 -9.61 3.53 -20.88
N LYS A 183 -8.85 4.52 -21.37
CA LYS A 183 -9.18 5.24 -22.61
C LYS A 183 -9.10 4.31 -23.81
N ASP A 184 -8.06 3.48 -23.92
CA ASP A 184 -7.92 2.48 -24.98
C ASP A 184 -9.05 1.44 -24.93
N ALA A 185 -9.53 1.09 -23.74
CA ALA A 185 -10.69 0.24 -23.53
C ALA A 185 -12.04 0.91 -23.87
N GLY A 186 -12.04 2.17 -24.32
CA GLY A 186 -13.22 2.91 -24.75
C GLY A 186 -14.07 3.50 -23.64
N LEU A 187 -13.56 3.56 -22.41
CA LEU A 187 -14.19 4.26 -21.30
C LEU A 187 -13.69 5.72 -21.21
N ASN A 188 -14.32 6.52 -20.37
CA ASN A 188 -13.95 7.92 -20.11
C ASN A 188 -13.34 8.05 -18.70
N PRO A 189 -12.02 7.78 -18.55
CA PRO A 189 -11.37 7.84 -17.24
C PRO A 189 -11.11 9.28 -16.79
N THR A 190 -11.33 9.55 -15.50
CA THR A 190 -11.03 10.82 -14.85
C THR A 190 -10.20 10.56 -13.59
N PRO A 191 -9.00 11.17 -13.44
CA PRO A 191 -8.20 11.02 -12.24
C PRO A 191 -8.82 11.82 -11.10
N MET A 192 -8.85 11.22 -9.88
CA MET A 192 -9.43 11.87 -8.72
C MET A 192 -8.82 11.29 -7.43
N ALA A 193 -8.54 12.14 -6.44
CA ALA A 193 -8.11 11.72 -5.12
C ALA A 193 -9.18 10.86 -4.42
N TRP A 194 -8.73 9.87 -3.61
CA TRP A 194 -9.66 8.90 -3.02
C TRP A 194 -10.75 9.54 -2.14
N GLY A 195 -10.42 10.58 -1.37
CA GLY A 195 -11.38 11.27 -0.49
C GLY A 195 -12.56 11.93 -1.21
N GLU A 196 -12.48 12.13 -2.52
CA GLU A 196 -13.54 12.76 -3.34
C GLU A 196 -14.47 11.73 -3.98
N VAL A 197 -14.04 10.46 -4.07
CA VAL A 197 -14.67 9.42 -4.91
C VAL A 197 -16.10 9.13 -4.46
N PHE A 198 -16.32 8.90 -3.18
CA PHE A 198 -17.63 8.51 -2.66
C PHE A 198 -18.70 9.58 -3.00
N THR A 199 -18.38 10.84 -2.77
CA THR A 199 -19.28 11.97 -3.08
C THR A 199 -19.51 12.11 -4.58
N ALA A 200 -18.47 11.97 -5.41
CA ALA A 200 -18.59 12.03 -6.86
C ALA A 200 -19.49 10.92 -7.42
N LEU A 201 -19.41 9.71 -6.85
CA LEU A 201 -20.30 8.59 -7.18
C LEU A 201 -21.77 8.88 -6.76
N GLN A 202 -21.99 9.33 -5.54
CA GLN A 202 -23.33 9.68 -5.06
C GLN A 202 -24.00 10.78 -5.90
N GLN A 203 -23.22 11.76 -6.34
CA GLN A 203 -23.70 12.88 -7.15
C GLN A 203 -23.77 12.53 -8.65
N ASN A 204 -23.43 11.31 -9.06
CA ASN A 204 -23.37 10.86 -10.45
C ASN A 204 -22.46 11.72 -11.35
N VAL A 205 -21.42 12.35 -10.79
CA VAL A 205 -20.36 13.04 -11.55
C VAL A 205 -19.57 12.01 -12.37
N ILE A 206 -19.39 10.82 -11.80
CA ILE A 206 -18.81 9.64 -12.43
C ILE A 206 -19.79 8.47 -12.34
N ASP A 207 -19.79 7.58 -13.34
CA ASP A 207 -20.67 6.41 -13.39
C ASP A 207 -20.10 5.23 -12.59
N GLY A 208 -18.78 5.21 -12.42
CA GLY A 208 -18.10 4.09 -11.78
C GLY A 208 -16.67 4.40 -11.36
N GLN A 209 -16.02 3.38 -10.86
CA GLN A 209 -14.62 3.39 -10.45
C GLN A 209 -14.03 1.97 -10.57
N GLU A 210 -12.76 1.80 -10.27
CA GLU A 210 -12.10 0.52 -10.23
C GLU A 210 -11.23 0.41 -8.98
N ASN A 211 -11.35 -0.70 -8.25
CA ASN A 211 -10.62 -0.98 -7.02
C ASN A 211 -10.65 -2.47 -6.67
N PRO A 212 -9.77 -2.91 -5.75
CA PRO A 212 -9.87 -4.24 -5.18
C PRO A 212 -11.14 -4.45 -4.34
N ILE A 213 -11.48 -5.72 -4.13
CA ILE A 213 -12.65 -6.16 -3.36
C ILE A 213 -12.64 -5.54 -1.95
N ALA A 214 -11.49 -5.53 -1.28
CA ALA A 214 -11.37 -5.00 0.07
C ALA A 214 -11.73 -3.51 0.17
N VAL A 215 -11.26 -2.69 -0.78
CA VAL A 215 -11.54 -1.25 -0.83
C VAL A 215 -13.03 -1.01 -1.11
N TYR A 216 -13.60 -1.70 -2.10
CA TYR A 216 -15.01 -1.58 -2.42
C TYR A 216 -15.89 -1.94 -1.21
N TYR A 217 -15.53 -3.04 -0.51
CA TYR A 217 -16.27 -3.56 0.64
C TYR A 217 -16.20 -2.62 1.85
N SER A 218 -14.99 -2.26 2.29
CA SER A 218 -14.81 -1.42 3.49
C SER A 218 -15.38 -0.01 3.32
N SER A 219 -15.37 0.52 2.09
CA SER A 219 -15.95 1.82 1.76
C SER A 219 -17.45 1.76 1.44
N LYS A 220 -18.06 0.57 1.48
CA LYS A 220 -19.48 0.34 1.18
C LYS A 220 -19.93 1.07 -0.09
N LEU A 221 -19.17 0.95 -1.18
CA LEU A 221 -19.45 1.72 -2.40
C LEU A 221 -20.81 1.41 -3.02
N TRP A 222 -21.46 0.33 -2.64
CA TRP A 222 -22.86 0.06 -3.00
C TRP A 222 -23.85 1.11 -2.43
N ASP A 223 -23.50 1.79 -1.33
CA ASP A 223 -24.30 2.88 -0.77
C ASP A 223 -24.17 4.17 -1.61
N ALA A 224 -23.08 4.27 -2.40
CA ALA A 224 -22.91 5.31 -3.42
C ALA A 224 -23.43 4.86 -4.81
N GLY A 225 -24.34 3.90 -4.85
CA GLY A 225 -24.99 3.44 -6.09
C GLY A 225 -24.18 2.45 -6.94
N GLN A 226 -22.99 2.04 -6.52
CA GLN A 226 -22.13 1.13 -7.26
C GLN A 226 -22.66 -0.31 -7.18
N LYS A 227 -23.73 -0.65 -7.89
CA LYS A 227 -24.43 -1.94 -7.77
C LYS A 227 -23.95 -3.02 -8.73
N ASN A 228 -23.06 -2.69 -9.67
CA ASN A 228 -22.48 -3.69 -10.59
C ASN A 228 -20.98 -3.80 -10.31
N PHE A 229 -20.52 -4.99 -9.95
CA PHE A 229 -19.14 -5.31 -9.64
C PHE A 229 -18.64 -6.40 -10.60
N SER A 230 -17.77 -6.06 -11.54
CA SER A 230 -17.27 -6.98 -12.58
C SER A 230 -15.83 -7.39 -12.27
N LEU A 231 -15.59 -8.70 -12.10
CA LEU A 231 -14.29 -9.29 -11.73
C LEU A 231 -13.27 -9.23 -12.89
N THR A 232 -12.93 -8.02 -13.33
CA THR A 232 -12.01 -7.80 -14.46
C THR A 232 -10.57 -8.19 -14.16
N ALA A 233 -10.13 -8.05 -12.92
CA ALA A 233 -8.74 -8.29 -12.48
C ALA A 233 -7.71 -7.70 -13.45
N HIS A 234 -8.00 -6.49 -13.96
CA HIS A 234 -7.26 -5.83 -15.02
C HIS A 234 -5.88 -5.32 -14.60
N VAL A 235 -5.70 -4.99 -13.32
CA VAL A 235 -4.42 -4.57 -12.73
C VAL A 235 -4.30 -5.20 -11.34
N TYR A 236 -3.11 -5.68 -10.99
CA TYR A 236 -2.76 -5.93 -9.60
C TYR A 236 -2.13 -4.66 -9.01
N SER A 237 -2.60 -4.24 -7.85
CA SER A 237 -2.12 -3.05 -7.15
C SER A 237 -1.33 -3.46 -5.90
N PRO A 238 0.01 -3.44 -5.96
CA PRO A 238 0.82 -3.56 -4.76
C PRO A 238 0.61 -2.36 -3.84
N SER A 239 0.96 -2.54 -2.57
CA SER A 239 0.89 -1.48 -1.56
C SER A 239 2.24 -1.28 -0.89
N PRO A 240 3.05 -0.32 -1.31
CA PRO A 240 4.26 -0.03 -0.58
C PRO A 240 3.93 0.56 0.80
N PHE A 241 4.57 0.00 1.83
CA PHE A 241 4.55 0.55 3.17
C PHE A 241 5.70 1.55 3.31
N LEU A 242 5.34 2.82 3.33
CA LEU A 242 6.26 3.94 3.27
C LEU A 242 6.56 4.51 4.67
N MET A 243 7.76 5.03 4.83
CA MET A 243 8.20 5.75 6.01
C MET A 243 8.96 7.02 5.60
N SER A 244 8.82 8.10 6.36
CA SER A 244 9.67 9.29 6.20
C SER A 244 11.13 8.89 6.36
N LYS A 245 11.95 9.15 5.33
CA LYS A 245 13.39 8.88 5.40
C LYS A 245 14.06 9.66 6.53
N LYS A 246 13.61 10.89 6.78
CA LYS A 246 14.07 11.71 7.90
C LYS A 246 13.83 11.01 9.24
N THR A 247 12.64 10.46 9.46
CA THR A 247 12.31 9.73 10.69
C THR A 247 13.11 8.42 10.76
N PHE A 248 13.22 7.69 9.64
CA PHE A 248 13.97 6.42 9.58
C PHE A 248 15.45 6.62 9.89
N ASP A 249 16.11 7.60 9.25
CA ASP A 249 17.54 7.85 9.43
C ASP A 249 17.89 8.36 10.85
N ALA A 250 16.93 8.96 11.55
CA ALA A 250 17.11 9.42 12.93
C ALA A 250 17.04 8.29 13.96
N MET A 251 16.57 7.08 13.57
CA MET A 251 16.51 5.93 14.47
C MET A 251 17.88 5.26 14.62
N PRO A 252 18.17 4.64 15.79
CA PRO A 252 19.27 3.72 15.94
C PRO A 252 19.20 2.58 14.90
N LYS A 253 20.35 2.07 14.48
CA LYS A 253 20.44 1.00 13.47
C LYS A 253 19.61 -0.23 13.83
N GLU A 254 19.63 -0.65 15.09
CA GLU A 254 18.85 -1.80 15.54
C GLU A 254 17.34 -1.57 15.39
N ASP A 255 16.86 -0.32 15.65
CA ASP A 255 15.44 0.04 15.45
C ASP A 255 15.09 0.09 13.95
N GLN A 256 16.00 0.59 13.09
CA GLN A 256 15.83 0.55 11.63
C GLN A 256 15.66 -0.89 11.12
N GLU A 257 16.53 -1.80 11.55
CA GLU A 257 16.49 -3.22 11.18
C GLU A 257 15.21 -3.90 11.70
N MET A 258 14.81 -3.59 12.94
CA MET A 258 13.58 -4.06 13.55
C MET A 258 12.35 -3.60 12.75
N PHE A 259 12.29 -2.34 12.30
CA PHE A 259 11.20 -1.82 11.48
C PHE A 259 11.11 -2.56 10.14
N VAL A 260 12.21 -2.69 9.41
CA VAL A 260 12.24 -3.40 8.13
C VAL A 260 11.81 -4.86 8.31
N LYS A 261 12.37 -5.59 9.26
CA LYS A 261 12.01 -6.98 9.55
C LYS A 261 10.53 -7.13 9.90
N THR A 262 10.02 -6.23 10.75
CA THR A 262 8.60 -6.26 11.16
C THR A 262 7.68 -5.94 9.98
N ALA A 263 8.05 -5.00 9.11
CA ALA A 263 7.27 -4.67 7.91
C ALA A 263 7.13 -5.85 6.95
N TYR A 264 8.20 -6.61 6.72
CA TYR A 264 8.17 -7.84 5.91
C TYR A 264 7.35 -8.97 6.54
N GLU A 265 7.46 -9.14 7.87
CA GLU A 265 6.65 -10.13 8.59
C GLU A 265 5.16 -9.81 8.48
N VAL A 266 4.81 -8.54 8.70
CA VAL A 266 3.42 -8.09 8.62
C VAL A 266 2.91 -8.10 7.18
N ALA A 267 3.76 -7.91 6.17
CA ALA A 267 3.37 -8.01 4.76
C ALA A 267 2.72 -9.37 4.46
N LYS A 268 3.33 -10.47 4.91
CA LYS A 268 2.79 -11.84 4.73
C LYS A 268 1.43 -12.01 5.41
N PHE A 269 1.30 -11.49 6.63
CA PHE A 269 0.05 -11.52 7.37
C PHE A 269 -1.04 -10.70 6.64
N GLN A 270 -0.72 -9.48 6.22
CA GLN A 270 -1.67 -8.57 5.58
C GLN A 270 -2.15 -9.12 4.23
N ARG A 271 -1.26 -9.66 3.39
CA ARG A 271 -1.63 -10.36 2.14
C ARG A 271 -2.57 -11.52 2.41
N LYS A 272 -2.24 -12.35 3.40
CA LYS A 272 -3.05 -13.51 3.75
C LYS A 272 -4.47 -13.11 4.16
N ILE A 273 -4.65 -12.18 5.09
CA ILE A 273 -5.99 -11.77 5.55
C ILE A 273 -6.79 -11.08 4.44
N ASN A 274 -6.10 -10.39 3.52
CA ASN A 274 -6.76 -9.75 2.37
C ASN A 274 -7.33 -10.82 1.43
N ARG A 275 -6.51 -11.78 1.01
CA ARG A 275 -6.85 -12.85 0.07
C ARG A 275 -7.89 -13.83 0.64
N ASP A 276 -7.71 -14.26 1.88
CA ASP A 276 -8.63 -15.21 2.54
C ASP A 276 -10.06 -14.66 2.66
N ALA A 277 -10.21 -13.35 2.73
CA ALA A 277 -11.50 -12.70 2.92
C ALA A 277 -12.25 -12.37 1.61
N GLU A 278 -11.62 -12.51 0.43
CA GLU A 278 -12.21 -12.05 -0.84
C GLU A 278 -13.55 -12.72 -1.14
N GLU A 279 -13.64 -14.04 -1.06
CA GLU A 279 -14.87 -14.76 -1.40
C GLU A 279 -16.02 -14.46 -0.44
N ALA A 280 -15.73 -14.38 0.87
CA ALA A 280 -16.74 -14.00 1.86
C ALA A 280 -17.29 -12.58 1.61
N LYS A 281 -16.40 -11.63 1.29
CA LYS A 281 -16.80 -10.26 0.94
C LYS A 281 -17.66 -10.21 -0.33
N LEU A 282 -17.33 -10.98 -1.37
CA LEU A 282 -18.15 -11.07 -2.58
C LEU A 282 -19.55 -11.61 -2.30
N GLN A 283 -19.67 -12.61 -1.42
CA GLN A 283 -20.96 -13.16 -0.99
C GLN A 283 -21.78 -12.12 -0.20
N ASP A 284 -21.14 -11.37 0.71
CA ASP A 284 -21.82 -10.34 1.49
C ASP A 284 -22.25 -9.15 0.62
N MET A 285 -21.44 -8.77 -0.37
CA MET A 285 -21.80 -7.77 -1.38
C MET A 285 -23.04 -8.20 -2.16
N ALA A 286 -23.10 -9.47 -2.59
CA ALA A 286 -24.26 -10.02 -3.28
C ALA A 286 -25.52 -9.99 -2.39
N LYS A 287 -25.42 -10.32 -1.10
CA LYS A 287 -26.52 -10.19 -0.12
C LYS A 287 -26.97 -8.73 0.06
N ALA A 288 -26.04 -7.76 -0.09
CA ALA A 288 -26.32 -6.32 -0.06
C ALA A 288 -26.91 -5.79 -1.38
N GLY A 289 -27.26 -6.68 -2.32
CA GLY A 289 -27.89 -6.32 -3.60
C GLY A 289 -26.90 -5.87 -4.68
N VAL A 290 -25.63 -6.23 -4.58
CA VAL A 290 -24.64 -6.00 -5.63
C VAL A 290 -24.67 -7.14 -6.63
N THR A 291 -24.77 -6.82 -7.91
CA THR A 291 -24.61 -7.77 -9.01
C THR A 291 -23.11 -8.05 -9.21
N VAL A 292 -22.64 -9.20 -8.76
CA VAL A 292 -21.25 -9.64 -8.93
C VAL A 292 -21.12 -10.43 -10.23
N VAL A 293 -20.47 -9.85 -11.24
CA VAL A 293 -20.19 -10.47 -12.53
C VAL A 293 -18.88 -11.25 -12.42
N ARG A 294 -19.00 -12.58 -12.25
CA ARG A 294 -17.84 -13.47 -12.07
C ARG A 294 -17.21 -13.90 -13.42
N ASN A 295 -18.02 -14.13 -14.44
CA ASN A 295 -17.58 -14.61 -15.75
C ASN A 295 -17.36 -13.41 -16.69
N VAL A 296 -16.29 -12.65 -16.42
CA VAL A 296 -15.87 -11.53 -17.27
C VAL A 296 -14.96 -12.07 -18.38
N ASP A 297 -15.19 -11.63 -19.63
CA ASP A 297 -14.26 -11.85 -20.74
C ASP A 297 -13.02 -10.97 -20.56
N ARG A 298 -12.09 -11.44 -19.73
CA ARG A 298 -10.84 -10.73 -19.41
C ARG A 298 -9.95 -10.55 -20.66
N GLU A 299 -10.03 -11.45 -21.64
CA GLU A 299 -9.24 -11.34 -22.87
C GLU A 299 -9.69 -10.14 -23.72
N SER A 300 -10.99 -9.79 -23.73
CA SER A 300 -11.48 -8.58 -24.39
C SER A 300 -10.84 -7.31 -23.79
N PHE A 301 -10.73 -7.23 -22.46
CA PHE A 301 -10.06 -6.12 -21.78
C PHE A 301 -8.56 -6.11 -22.04
N LYS A 302 -7.89 -7.26 -21.95
CA LYS A 302 -6.46 -7.40 -22.20
C LYS A 302 -6.09 -6.93 -23.60
N LYS A 303 -6.86 -7.34 -24.60
CA LYS A 303 -6.67 -6.92 -25.99
C LYS A 303 -6.88 -5.40 -26.17
N ALA A 304 -7.95 -4.86 -25.58
CA ALA A 304 -8.25 -3.43 -25.69
C ALA A 304 -7.22 -2.54 -24.99
N MET A 305 -6.67 -2.98 -23.86
CA MET A 305 -5.67 -2.23 -23.09
C MET A 305 -4.23 -2.46 -23.56
N ALA A 306 -3.97 -3.43 -24.46
CA ALA A 306 -2.62 -3.75 -24.92
C ALA A 306 -1.84 -2.56 -25.53
N PRO A 307 -2.45 -1.58 -26.21
CA PRO A 307 -1.71 -0.44 -26.77
C PRO A 307 -0.94 0.38 -25.74
N VAL A 308 -1.36 0.35 -24.46
CA VAL A 308 -0.67 1.11 -23.38
C VAL A 308 0.80 0.69 -23.22
N TYR A 309 1.14 -0.55 -23.53
CA TYR A 309 2.51 -1.04 -23.45
C TYR A 309 3.45 -0.30 -24.41
N GLU A 310 3.00 -0.05 -25.64
CA GLU A 310 3.75 0.72 -26.63
C GLU A 310 3.75 2.22 -26.33
N GLN A 311 2.66 2.76 -25.81
CA GLN A 311 2.55 4.17 -25.43
C GLN A 311 3.59 4.57 -24.37
N PHE A 312 3.97 3.65 -23.48
CA PHE A 312 4.93 3.89 -22.41
C PHE A 312 6.29 3.20 -22.62
N ALA A 313 6.56 2.67 -23.81
CA ALA A 313 7.81 1.94 -24.12
C ALA A 313 9.08 2.76 -23.92
N SER A 314 9.02 4.09 -24.12
CA SER A 314 10.16 5.00 -23.85
C SER A 314 10.48 5.15 -22.37
N GLN A 315 9.49 5.00 -21.49
CA GLN A 315 9.65 5.11 -20.04
C GLN A 315 9.91 3.75 -19.41
N PHE A 316 9.27 2.70 -19.93
CA PHE A 316 9.37 1.32 -19.46
C PHE A 316 9.75 0.42 -20.63
N PRO A 317 11.05 0.15 -20.84
CA PRO A 317 11.52 -0.73 -21.89
C PRO A 317 10.86 -2.10 -21.84
N LYS A 318 10.50 -2.63 -23.00
CA LYS A 318 9.84 -3.94 -23.12
C LYS A 318 10.55 -5.05 -22.36
N ALA A 319 11.91 -5.05 -22.38
CA ALA A 319 12.70 -6.03 -21.66
C ALA A 319 12.51 -6.01 -20.14
N GLU A 320 12.27 -4.83 -19.54
CA GLU A 320 12.00 -4.71 -18.10
C GLU A 320 10.62 -5.27 -17.77
N ILE A 321 9.61 -4.95 -18.59
CA ILE A 321 8.25 -5.49 -18.45
C ILE A 321 8.26 -7.01 -18.60
N GLU A 322 8.94 -7.54 -19.63
CA GLU A 322 9.09 -8.98 -19.86
C GLU A 322 9.84 -9.67 -18.71
N THR A 323 10.80 -9.01 -18.07
CA THR A 323 11.47 -9.54 -16.88
C THR A 323 10.48 -9.78 -15.74
N ILE A 324 9.52 -8.87 -15.54
CA ILE A 324 8.45 -9.06 -14.55
C ILE A 324 7.51 -10.16 -15.01
N MET A 325 6.98 -10.09 -16.23
CA MET A 325 5.99 -11.05 -16.75
C MET A 325 6.48 -12.49 -16.74
N ASN A 326 7.78 -12.72 -16.97
CA ASN A 326 8.41 -14.03 -17.09
C ASN A 326 9.10 -14.51 -15.80
N ALA A 327 8.99 -13.77 -14.70
CA ALA A 327 9.54 -14.19 -13.40
C ALA A 327 8.97 -15.56 -12.98
N LYS A 328 9.89 -16.46 -12.53
CA LYS A 328 9.62 -17.88 -12.18
C LYS A 328 10.14 -18.19 -10.79
#